data_c65cd0942c2e607e6d7affcd0cf488e0
#
_entry.id   c65cd0942c2e607e6d7affcd0cf488e0
#
_cell.length_a   1.000
_cell.length_b   1.000
_cell.length_c   1.000
_cell.angle_alpha   90.00
_cell.angle_beta   90.00
_cell.angle_gamma   90.00
#
_symmetry.space_group_name_H-M   'P 1'
#
loop_
_entity.id
_entity.type
_entity.pdbx_description
1 polymer ?
#
loop_
_entity_poly.entity_id
_entity_poly.type
_entity_poly.pdbx_seq_one_letter_code
_entity_poly.pdbx_strand_id
1 'polypeptide(L)'
;MSISQGVIRVPRGVQTAAGVLLTAGLVLAAAGAVVLPRWLGPRTASTPAGLETQADDAERLWRQAVGIVARARGVSTGEALIGSEWTPLVTTLGEAEAKRVSMSPAWPRALVREFHGAGLRRGDVVAASFSGSFPGINLAVMSAAEAMGLSLAAVSSVTSSSWGASDPGFTWPEMEARLVAAGALRKATVAVSAGGDGDRALDLDGDGQSRAREIAARCAGQLGARLIDPADFEEAIRARLDAFDEARAGRPLAAFVNVGGTEAALGRSPAILKVQNGWLGKAPFDSSPGRGLVARMVEQGVPVLHILHVRGLAVRWGIL
;
A
#
# COMPACT_ATOMS: atom_id res chain seq x y z
N MET A 1 -43.16 29.31 -53.11
CA MET A 1 -42.10 29.70 -52.15
C MET A 1 -40.93 28.77 -52.37
N SER A 2 -39.87 29.31 -53.01
CA SER A 2 -38.70 28.57 -53.46
C SER A 2 -37.58 28.80 -52.44
N ILE A 3 -37.00 27.71 -51.89
CA ILE A 3 -35.87 27.78 -50.96
C ILE A 3 -34.61 27.56 -51.77
N SER A 4 -33.83 28.63 -51.91
CA SER A 4 -32.55 28.68 -52.57
C SER A 4 -31.49 27.95 -51.76
N GLN A 5 -30.80 26.96 -52.37
CA GLN A 5 -29.60 26.34 -51.79
C GLN A 5 -28.38 27.25 -52.01
N GLY A 6 -27.81 27.78 -50.97
CA GLY A 6 -26.55 28.54 -50.98
C GLY A 6 -25.33 27.58 -51.03
N VAL A 7 -24.60 27.63 -52.10
CA VAL A 7 -23.31 26.93 -52.28
C VAL A 7 -22.20 27.76 -51.64
N ILE A 8 -21.61 27.26 -50.56
CA ILE A 8 -20.44 27.88 -49.93
C ILE A 8 -19.19 27.52 -50.74
N ARG A 9 -18.58 28.49 -51.40
CA ARG A 9 -17.27 28.35 -52.07
C ARG A 9 -16.16 28.52 -51.04
N VAL A 10 -15.31 27.51 -50.85
CA VAL A 10 -14.12 27.56 -50.01
C VAL A 10 -12.97 28.23 -50.82
N PRO A 11 -12.24 29.23 -50.26
CA PRO A 11 -11.14 29.91 -50.96
C PRO A 11 -9.93 28.98 -51.15
N ARG A 12 -9.27 29.06 -52.32
CA ARG A 12 -8.09 28.30 -52.73
C ARG A 12 -6.77 28.64 -52.01
N GLY A 13 -6.76 29.03 -50.75
CA GLY A 13 -5.55 29.42 -50.01
C GLY A 13 -5.10 28.47 -48.90
N VAL A 14 -5.81 27.36 -48.62
CA VAL A 14 -5.55 26.55 -47.40
C VAL A 14 -4.83 25.20 -47.71
N GLN A 15 -4.45 24.96 -48.97
CA GLN A 15 -3.84 23.65 -49.33
C GLN A 15 -2.34 23.54 -49.15
N THR A 16 -1.61 24.61 -48.80
CA THR A 16 -0.15 24.60 -48.59
C THR A 16 0.33 24.52 -47.15
N ALA A 17 -0.57 24.67 -46.15
CA ALA A 17 -0.19 24.63 -44.74
C ALA A 17 -0.35 23.21 -44.11
N ALA A 18 -1.11 22.30 -44.73
CA ALA A 18 -1.31 20.95 -44.21
C ALA A 18 -0.15 19.97 -44.48
N GLY A 19 0.69 20.26 -45.48
CA GLY A 19 1.83 19.42 -45.88
C GLY A 19 3.06 19.55 -44.97
N VAL A 20 3.23 20.69 -44.31
CA VAL A 20 4.42 20.98 -43.47
C VAL A 20 4.20 20.53 -42.00
N LEU A 21 2.96 20.42 -41.56
CA LEU A 21 2.64 19.94 -40.23
C LEU A 21 2.69 18.41 -40.07
N LEU A 22 2.58 17.65 -41.15
CA LEU A 22 2.69 16.18 -41.12
C LEU A 22 4.14 15.68 -41.07
N THR A 23 5.12 16.45 -41.53
CA THR A 23 6.54 16.09 -41.48
C THR A 23 7.21 16.47 -40.14
N ALA A 24 6.72 17.49 -39.43
CA ALA A 24 7.22 17.86 -38.11
C ALA A 24 6.67 16.94 -36.99
N GLY A 25 5.49 16.33 -37.18
CA GLY A 25 4.90 15.40 -36.24
C GLY A 25 5.56 14.01 -36.23
N LEU A 26 6.19 13.60 -37.34
CA LEU A 26 6.84 12.27 -37.46
C LEU A 26 8.28 12.24 -36.90
N VAL A 27 8.95 13.37 -36.75
CA VAL A 27 10.32 13.45 -36.19
C VAL A 27 10.32 13.55 -34.67
N LEU A 28 9.22 14.00 -34.03
CA LEU A 28 9.08 14.02 -32.56
C LEU A 28 8.54 12.70 -31.99
N ALA A 29 8.00 11.79 -32.80
CA ALA A 29 7.53 10.48 -32.37
C ALA A 29 8.66 9.45 -32.18
N ALA A 30 9.88 9.73 -32.63
CA ALA A 30 11.00 8.78 -32.58
C ALA A 30 11.89 8.92 -31.32
N ALA A 31 11.67 9.93 -30.44
CA ALA A 31 12.50 10.17 -29.26
C ALA A 31 11.76 9.99 -27.92
N GLY A 32 10.48 9.64 -27.94
CA GLY A 32 9.70 9.28 -26.76
C GLY A 32 9.39 7.79 -26.79
N ALA A 33 10.36 6.93 -26.47
CA ALA A 33 10.04 5.60 -26.01
C ALA A 33 9.20 5.79 -24.74
N VAL A 34 7.86 5.76 -24.85
CA VAL A 34 6.97 5.61 -23.72
C VAL A 34 7.36 4.27 -23.10
N VAL A 35 8.20 4.30 -22.10
CA VAL A 35 8.45 3.15 -21.23
C VAL A 35 7.12 2.88 -20.54
N LEU A 36 6.27 2.08 -21.19
CA LEU A 36 5.06 1.56 -20.57
C LEU A 36 5.52 0.87 -19.28
N PRO A 37 4.91 1.20 -18.15
CA PRO A 37 5.22 0.50 -16.92
C PRO A 37 5.13 -1.00 -17.17
N ARG A 38 6.15 -1.74 -16.79
CA ARG A 38 6.33 -3.17 -17.09
C ARG A 38 5.15 -4.05 -16.65
N TRP A 39 4.35 -3.55 -15.70
CA TRP A 39 3.15 -4.21 -15.19
C TRP A 39 1.92 -4.13 -16.12
N LEU A 40 1.97 -3.28 -17.19
CA LEU A 40 0.93 -3.21 -18.24
C LEU A 40 1.21 -4.14 -19.44
N GLY A 41 2.32 -4.86 -19.44
CA GLY A 41 2.62 -5.85 -20.49
C GLY A 41 1.66 -7.03 -20.47
N PRO A 42 1.47 -7.75 -21.62
CA PRO A 42 0.66 -8.95 -21.65
C PRO A 42 1.20 -9.98 -20.68
N ARG A 43 0.33 -10.50 -19.79
CA ARG A 43 0.67 -11.61 -18.88
C ARG A 43 0.96 -12.84 -19.74
N THR A 44 2.21 -13.25 -19.82
CA THR A 44 2.58 -14.53 -20.44
C THR A 44 2.03 -15.67 -19.59
N ALA A 45 1.33 -16.61 -20.22
CA ALA A 45 0.63 -17.71 -19.55
C ALA A 45 1.53 -18.75 -18.87
N SER A 46 2.87 -18.61 -18.93
CA SER A 46 3.79 -19.51 -18.24
C SER A 46 3.99 -19.09 -16.79
N THR A 47 3.68 -19.98 -15.87
CA THR A 47 4.02 -19.81 -14.43
C THR A 47 5.52 -19.61 -14.31
N PRO A 48 6.00 -18.49 -13.70
CA PRO A 48 7.43 -18.29 -13.52
C PRO A 48 8.05 -19.43 -12.71
N ALA A 49 9.22 -19.91 -13.12
CA ALA A 49 9.92 -20.93 -12.36
C ALA A 49 10.12 -20.47 -10.91
N GLY A 50 9.75 -21.30 -9.95
CA GLY A 50 9.87 -21.00 -8.51
C GLY A 50 8.70 -20.21 -7.89
N LEU A 51 7.67 -19.80 -8.66
CA LEU A 51 6.53 -19.06 -8.13
C LEU A 51 5.80 -19.84 -7.03
N GLU A 52 5.46 -21.10 -7.27
CA GLU A 52 4.74 -21.92 -6.27
C GLU A 52 5.63 -22.20 -5.05
N THR A 53 6.92 -22.44 -5.23
CA THR A 53 7.86 -22.57 -4.09
C THR A 53 7.88 -21.30 -3.23
N GLN A 54 7.95 -20.12 -3.84
CA GLN A 54 7.91 -18.85 -3.10
C GLN A 54 6.54 -18.63 -2.44
N ALA A 55 5.44 -19.04 -3.07
CA ALA A 55 4.11 -18.98 -2.48
C ALA A 55 3.98 -19.89 -1.26
N ASP A 56 4.53 -21.13 -1.33
CA ASP A 56 4.58 -22.08 -0.21
C ASP A 56 5.45 -21.53 0.94
N ASP A 57 6.60 -20.97 0.61
CA ASP A 57 7.49 -20.34 1.58
C ASP A 57 6.85 -19.14 2.28
N ALA A 58 6.15 -18.29 1.53
CA ALA A 58 5.43 -17.15 2.09
C ALA A 58 4.31 -17.59 3.04
N GLU A 59 3.53 -18.62 2.67
CA GLU A 59 2.50 -19.19 3.55
C GLU A 59 3.11 -19.79 4.81
N ARG A 60 4.20 -20.54 4.69
CA ARG A 60 4.92 -21.15 5.83
C ARG A 60 5.43 -20.07 6.80
N LEU A 61 6.07 -19.00 6.30
CA LEU A 61 6.53 -17.87 7.11
C LEU A 61 5.37 -17.21 7.84
N TRP A 62 4.27 -16.95 7.14
CA TRP A 62 3.06 -16.35 7.70
C TRP A 62 2.48 -17.22 8.82
N ARG A 63 2.31 -18.54 8.61
CA ARG A 63 1.79 -19.46 9.63
C ARG A 63 2.69 -19.54 10.86
N GLN A 64 4.01 -19.57 10.67
CA GLN A 64 4.99 -19.55 11.75
C GLN A 64 4.87 -18.25 12.57
N ALA A 65 4.78 -17.11 11.93
CA ALA A 65 4.64 -15.81 12.58
C ALA A 65 3.30 -15.67 13.36
N VAL A 66 2.18 -16.11 12.74
CA VAL A 66 0.88 -16.18 13.43
C VAL A 66 0.95 -17.06 14.68
N GLY A 67 1.62 -18.21 14.61
CA GLY A 67 1.81 -19.10 15.75
C GLY A 67 2.62 -18.46 16.89
N ILE A 68 3.60 -17.62 16.58
CA ILE A 68 4.37 -16.88 17.59
C ILE A 68 3.49 -15.85 18.30
N VAL A 69 2.72 -15.05 17.53
CA VAL A 69 1.81 -14.06 18.10
C VAL A 69 0.70 -14.74 18.92
N ALA A 70 0.13 -15.83 18.44
CA ALA A 70 -0.88 -16.61 19.15
C ALA A 70 -0.40 -17.06 20.54
N ARG A 71 0.79 -17.66 20.60
CA ARG A 71 1.40 -18.09 21.87
C ARG A 71 1.65 -16.90 22.81
N ALA A 72 2.16 -15.77 22.28
CA ALA A 72 2.42 -14.58 23.08
C ALA A 72 1.15 -13.94 23.65
N ARG A 73 0.02 -14.06 22.92
CA ARG A 73 -1.30 -13.57 23.36
C ARG A 73 -2.08 -14.60 24.20
N GLY A 74 -1.72 -15.87 24.18
CA GLY A 74 -2.47 -16.94 24.83
C GLY A 74 -3.81 -17.25 24.12
N VAL A 75 -3.90 -17.07 22.81
CA VAL A 75 -5.12 -17.27 22.01
C VAL A 75 -4.90 -18.31 20.91
N SER A 76 -5.97 -18.72 20.24
CA SER A 76 -5.89 -19.58 19.05
C SER A 76 -5.22 -18.86 17.88
N THR A 77 -4.64 -19.62 16.93
CA THR A 77 -4.05 -19.03 15.72
C THR A 77 -5.07 -18.28 14.86
N GLY A 78 -6.34 -18.67 14.88
CA GLY A 78 -7.41 -17.97 14.17
C GLY A 78 -7.72 -16.58 14.73
N GLU A 79 -7.34 -16.32 15.98
CA GLU A 79 -7.58 -15.06 16.69
C GLU A 79 -6.30 -14.24 16.91
N ALA A 80 -5.15 -14.78 16.53
CA ALA A 80 -3.83 -14.22 16.87
C ALA A 80 -3.65 -12.74 16.51
N LEU A 81 -4.20 -12.32 15.37
CA LEU A 81 -4.07 -10.97 14.84
C LEU A 81 -5.41 -10.20 14.83
N ILE A 82 -6.43 -10.73 15.53
CA ILE A 82 -7.71 -10.04 15.72
C ILE A 82 -7.68 -9.41 17.11
N GLY A 83 -7.90 -8.10 17.18
CA GLY A 83 -7.95 -7.35 18.42
C GLY A 83 -9.36 -7.20 18.96
N SER A 84 -9.49 -6.35 19.98
CA SER A 84 -10.76 -6.00 20.60
C SER A 84 -11.59 -5.06 19.70
N GLU A 85 -12.90 -5.05 19.92
CA GLU A 85 -13.80 -4.13 19.21
C GLU A 85 -13.47 -2.68 19.59
N TRP A 86 -13.25 -2.42 20.86
CA TRP A 86 -12.93 -1.12 21.41
C TRP A 86 -11.70 -1.15 22.31
N THR A 87 -10.81 -0.23 22.05
CA THR A 87 -9.68 0.14 22.91
C THR A 87 -9.43 1.64 22.78
N PRO A 88 -8.63 2.27 23.62
CA PRO A 88 -8.22 3.66 23.42
C PRO A 88 -7.43 3.93 22.12
N LEU A 89 -7.07 2.91 21.34
CA LEU A 89 -6.33 3.02 20.08
C LEU A 89 -7.19 2.80 18.85
N VAL A 90 -8.53 2.64 19.02
CA VAL A 90 -9.48 2.48 17.91
C VAL A 90 -9.91 3.84 17.41
N THR A 91 -9.57 4.15 16.15
CA THR A 91 -9.88 5.42 15.49
C THR A 91 -11.14 5.37 14.64
N THR A 92 -11.53 4.19 14.14
CA THR A 92 -12.70 4.04 13.26
C THR A 92 -13.38 2.71 13.50
N LEU A 93 -14.66 2.62 13.13
CA LEU A 93 -15.38 1.36 13.10
C LEU A 93 -14.79 0.43 12.03
N GLY A 94 -14.78 -0.85 12.33
CA GLY A 94 -14.35 -1.90 11.41
C GLY A 94 -15.26 -3.12 11.50
N GLU A 95 -15.35 -3.87 10.40
CA GLU A 95 -16.12 -5.13 10.34
C GLU A 95 -15.27 -6.30 10.85
N ALA A 96 -15.75 -7.02 11.85
CA ALA A 96 -15.07 -8.23 12.37
C ALA A 96 -14.84 -9.27 11.28
N GLU A 97 -15.79 -9.44 10.35
CA GLU A 97 -15.68 -10.39 9.25
C GLU A 97 -14.53 -10.05 8.30
N ALA A 98 -14.31 -8.78 7.97
CA ALA A 98 -13.17 -8.37 7.16
C ALA A 98 -11.83 -8.71 7.84
N LYS A 99 -11.78 -8.66 9.19
CA LYS A 99 -10.59 -9.07 9.95
C LYS A 99 -10.39 -10.58 9.90
N ARG A 100 -11.47 -11.38 10.04
CA ARG A 100 -11.38 -12.84 9.89
C ARG A 100 -10.91 -13.25 8.49
N VAL A 101 -11.45 -12.61 7.45
CA VAL A 101 -10.99 -12.83 6.07
C VAL A 101 -9.50 -12.50 5.91
N SER A 102 -9.00 -11.44 6.58
CA SER A 102 -7.58 -11.08 6.54
C SER A 102 -6.65 -12.13 7.19
N MET A 103 -7.23 -13.08 7.97
CA MET A 103 -6.50 -14.17 8.62
C MET A 103 -6.33 -15.40 7.73
N SER A 104 -6.82 -15.39 6.49
CA SER A 104 -6.63 -16.53 5.58
C SER A 104 -5.15 -16.71 5.22
N PRO A 105 -4.60 -17.93 5.36
CA PRO A 105 -3.23 -18.25 4.95
C PRO A 105 -3.03 -18.21 3.43
N ALA A 106 -4.10 -18.04 2.66
CA ALA A 106 -4.01 -17.85 1.21
C ALA A 106 -3.53 -16.44 0.79
N TRP A 107 -3.58 -15.44 1.69
CA TRP A 107 -3.12 -14.07 1.38
C TRP A 107 -1.65 -14.01 0.96
N PRO A 108 -0.67 -14.57 1.71
CA PRO A 108 0.73 -14.51 1.29
C PRO A 108 0.96 -15.18 -0.07
N ARG A 109 0.27 -16.29 -0.37
CA ARG A 109 0.32 -16.94 -1.68
C ARG A 109 -0.20 -16.03 -2.79
N ALA A 110 -1.36 -15.41 -2.57
CA ALA A 110 -1.97 -14.49 -3.52
C ALA A 110 -1.05 -13.28 -3.77
N LEU A 111 -0.43 -12.71 -2.73
CA LEU A 111 0.50 -11.59 -2.84
C LEU A 111 1.77 -11.96 -3.62
N VAL A 112 2.32 -13.17 -3.45
CA VAL A 112 3.43 -13.65 -4.29
C VAL A 112 3.01 -13.65 -5.77
N ARG A 113 1.81 -14.16 -6.10
CA ARG A 113 1.30 -14.17 -7.48
C ARG A 113 1.10 -12.75 -8.01
N GLU A 114 0.53 -11.86 -7.20
CA GLU A 114 0.31 -10.46 -7.58
C GLU A 114 1.63 -9.71 -7.81
N PHE A 115 2.62 -9.92 -6.96
CA PHE A 115 3.95 -9.32 -7.10
C PHE A 115 4.68 -9.84 -8.34
N HIS A 116 4.64 -11.14 -8.61
CA HIS A 116 5.15 -11.69 -9.86
C HIS A 116 4.41 -11.14 -11.08
N GLY A 117 3.08 -11.06 -11.02
CA GLY A 117 2.24 -10.49 -12.07
C GLY A 117 2.56 -9.02 -12.36
N ALA A 118 2.99 -8.27 -11.35
CA ALA A 118 3.48 -6.90 -11.48
C ALA A 118 4.95 -6.81 -11.95
N GLY A 119 5.63 -7.94 -12.10
CA GLY A 119 7.02 -8.01 -12.58
C GLY A 119 8.08 -7.76 -11.50
N LEU A 120 7.71 -7.80 -10.21
CA LEU A 120 8.65 -7.66 -9.10
C LEU A 120 9.63 -8.84 -9.04
N ARG A 121 10.88 -8.57 -8.71
CA ARG A 121 11.98 -9.54 -8.70
C ARG A 121 12.83 -9.38 -7.44
N ARG A 122 13.58 -10.42 -7.11
CA ARG A 122 14.58 -10.39 -6.03
C ARG A 122 15.42 -9.11 -6.08
N GLY A 123 15.53 -8.44 -4.95
CA GLY A 123 16.28 -7.19 -4.78
C GLY A 123 15.51 -5.92 -5.10
N ASP A 124 14.32 -6.00 -5.73
CA ASP A 124 13.48 -4.81 -5.94
C ASP A 124 13.06 -4.19 -4.61
N VAL A 125 12.97 -2.86 -4.59
CA VAL A 125 12.54 -2.11 -3.40
C VAL A 125 11.04 -1.87 -3.48
N VAL A 126 10.34 -2.30 -2.44
CA VAL A 126 8.91 -2.07 -2.27
C VAL A 126 8.70 -1.21 -1.03
N ALA A 127 8.06 -0.05 -1.21
CA ALA A 127 7.60 0.76 -0.09
C ALA A 127 6.22 0.27 0.38
N ALA A 128 5.90 0.40 1.67
CA ALA A 128 4.59 0.05 2.19
C ALA A 128 4.10 1.02 3.27
N SER A 129 2.77 1.23 3.33
CA SER A 129 2.09 1.88 4.44
C SER A 129 1.22 0.85 5.16
N PHE A 130 1.54 0.57 6.41
CA PHE A 130 0.85 -0.39 7.25
C PHE A 130 0.06 0.30 8.35
N SER A 131 -1.26 0.09 8.38
CA SER A 131 -2.09 0.45 9.53
C SER A 131 -2.28 -0.74 10.45
N GLY A 132 -2.68 -0.49 11.70
CA GLY A 132 -3.10 -1.55 12.61
C GLY A 132 -4.37 -2.28 12.17
N SER A 133 -5.09 -1.77 11.15
CA SER A 133 -6.42 -2.27 10.78
C SER A 133 -6.44 -3.69 10.22
N PHE A 134 -5.38 -4.12 9.51
CA PHE A 134 -5.30 -5.45 8.90
C PHE A 134 -3.93 -6.10 9.14
N PRO A 135 -3.60 -6.47 10.40
CA PRO A 135 -2.29 -7.04 10.71
C PRO A 135 -2.03 -8.36 9.98
N GLY A 136 -3.07 -9.14 9.67
CA GLY A 136 -2.94 -10.36 8.86
C GLY A 136 -2.44 -10.10 7.44
N ILE A 137 -2.88 -8.99 6.83
CA ILE A 137 -2.40 -8.57 5.50
C ILE A 137 -1.00 -7.96 5.58
N ASN A 138 -0.72 -7.11 6.58
CA ASN A 138 0.63 -6.59 6.79
C ASN A 138 1.65 -7.73 6.87
N LEU A 139 1.33 -8.75 7.69
CA LEU A 139 2.14 -9.95 7.82
C LEU A 139 2.25 -10.73 6.50
N ALA A 140 1.16 -10.81 5.72
CA ALA A 140 1.18 -11.48 4.42
C ALA A 140 2.08 -10.75 3.41
N VAL A 141 2.08 -9.40 3.40
CA VAL A 141 2.99 -8.60 2.57
C VAL A 141 4.45 -8.83 2.98
N MET A 142 4.75 -8.84 4.29
CA MET A 142 6.10 -9.14 4.78
C MET A 142 6.56 -10.53 4.37
N SER A 143 5.71 -11.54 4.56
CA SER A 143 6.02 -12.94 4.23
C SER A 143 6.26 -13.13 2.72
N ALA A 144 5.41 -12.52 1.89
CA ALA A 144 5.58 -12.54 0.43
C ALA A 144 6.87 -11.85 -0.02
N ALA A 145 7.14 -10.67 0.54
CA ALA A 145 8.37 -9.93 0.24
C ALA A 145 9.63 -10.71 0.64
N GLU A 146 9.61 -11.35 1.81
CA GLU A 146 10.74 -12.16 2.28
C GLU A 146 10.96 -13.40 1.42
N ALA A 147 9.90 -14.15 1.09
CA ALA A 147 9.97 -15.34 0.23
C ALA A 147 10.48 -15.01 -1.18
N MET A 148 10.12 -13.84 -1.72
CA MET A 148 10.58 -13.36 -3.02
C MET A 148 11.97 -12.68 -2.96
N GLY A 149 12.50 -12.40 -1.76
CA GLY A 149 13.75 -11.68 -1.57
C GLY A 149 13.65 -10.21 -1.99
N LEU A 150 12.50 -9.58 -1.82
CA LEU A 150 12.30 -8.15 -2.02
C LEU A 150 12.90 -7.36 -0.84
N SER A 151 13.25 -6.11 -1.09
CA SER A 151 13.65 -5.15 -0.06
C SER A 151 12.41 -4.34 0.36
N LEU A 152 11.74 -4.75 1.43
CA LEU A 152 10.53 -4.09 1.91
C LEU A 152 10.88 -2.97 2.89
N ALA A 153 10.38 -1.76 2.63
CA ALA A 153 10.48 -0.59 3.49
C ALA A 153 9.07 -0.12 3.88
N ALA A 154 8.65 -0.37 5.10
CA ALA A 154 7.31 -0.03 5.57
C ALA A 154 7.33 1.16 6.53
N VAL A 155 6.32 2.03 6.47
CA VAL A 155 5.95 2.93 7.56
C VAL A 155 4.73 2.34 8.26
N SER A 156 4.88 2.01 9.54
CA SER A 156 3.86 1.33 10.34
C SER A 156 3.19 2.30 11.31
N SER A 157 1.86 2.23 11.41
CA SER A 157 1.06 3.06 12.31
C SER A 157 0.51 2.22 13.47
N VAL A 158 0.43 2.84 14.65
CA VAL A 158 -0.03 2.19 15.90
C VAL A 158 -1.55 2.01 15.91
N THR A 159 -2.31 3.07 15.55
CA THR A 159 -3.76 3.06 15.62
C THR A 159 -4.42 2.13 14.61
N SER A 160 -5.65 1.75 14.89
CA SER A 160 -6.39 0.73 14.15
C SER A 160 -7.87 1.06 14.08
N SER A 161 -8.58 0.44 13.15
CA SER A 161 -10.03 0.29 13.24
C SER A 161 -10.41 -0.84 14.20
N SER A 162 -11.68 -0.88 14.64
CA SER A 162 -12.25 -1.98 15.47
C SER A 162 -11.80 -3.35 14.98
N TRP A 163 -11.52 -4.26 15.92
CA TRP A 163 -11.09 -5.63 15.65
C TRP A 163 -9.72 -5.78 14.97
N GLY A 164 -8.99 -4.67 14.72
CA GLY A 164 -7.61 -4.72 14.23
C GLY A 164 -6.60 -4.82 15.38
N ALA A 165 -5.35 -4.51 15.11
CA ALA A 165 -4.25 -4.54 16.09
C ALA A 165 -4.29 -3.30 16.98
N SER A 166 -5.32 -3.19 17.84
CA SER A 166 -5.55 -2.07 18.76
C SER A 166 -5.32 -2.39 20.22
N ASP A 167 -5.09 -3.65 20.58
CA ASP A 167 -4.82 -4.04 21.97
C ASP A 167 -3.42 -3.56 22.37
N PRO A 168 -3.26 -2.77 23.46
CA PRO A 168 -1.95 -2.40 23.96
C PRO A 168 -1.08 -3.64 24.28
N GLY A 169 0.17 -3.62 23.82
CA GLY A 169 1.06 -4.79 23.85
C GLY A 169 1.01 -5.65 22.60
N PHE A 170 -0.01 -5.47 21.74
CA PHE A 170 -0.22 -6.19 20.49
C PHE A 170 -0.70 -5.28 19.35
N THR A 171 -0.30 -4.01 19.32
CA THR A 171 -0.42 -3.17 18.13
C THR A 171 0.45 -3.72 17.00
N TRP A 172 0.19 -3.32 15.75
CA TRP A 172 0.96 -3.85 14.64
C TRP A 172 2.48 -3.68 14.80
N PRO A 173 3.03 -2.49 15.15
CA PRO A 173 4.47 -2.35 15.37
C PRO A 173 5.01 -3.22 16.51
N GLU A 174 4.23 -3.44 17.60
CA GLU A 174 4.61 -4.32 18.70
C GLU A 174 4.63 -5.79 18.27
N MET A 175 3.69 -6.23 17.40
CA MET A 175 3.72 -7.56 16.82
C MET A 175 4.95 -7.75 15.94
N GLU A 176 5.26 -6.79 15.06
CA GLU A 176 6.45 -6.85 14.21
C GLU A 176 7.74 -6.91 15.04
N ALA A 177 7.87 -6.06 16.08
CA ALA A 177 9.03 -6.08 16.95
C ALA A 177 9.24 -7.46 17.62
N ARG A 178 8.16 -8.13 18.05
CA ARG A 178 8.23 -9.50 18.60
C ARG A 178 8.66 -10.52 17.55
N LEU A 179 8.15 -10.44 16.33
CA LEU A 179 8.48 -11.35 15.24
C LEU A 179 9.94 -11.20 14.80
N VAL A 180 10.44 -9.98 14.73
CA VAL A 180 11.84 -9.68 14.43
C VAL A 180 12.76 -10.18 15.56
N ALA A 181 12.42 -9.92 16.82
CA ALA A 181 13.18 -10.40 17.98
C ALA A 181 13.21 -11.93 18.05
N ALA A 182 12.15 -12.61 17.61
CA ALA A 182 12.10 -14.07 17.52
C ALA A 182 12.83 -14.64 16.29
N GLY A 183 13.39 -13.82 15.42
CA GLY A 183 14.03 -14.25 14.17
C GLY A 183 13.07 -14.89 13.17
N ALA A 184 11.76 -14.62 13.29
CA ALA A 184 10.75 -15.22 12.44
C ALA A 184 10.62 -14.54 11.08
N LEU A 185 10.87 -13.22 11.04
CA LEU A 185 10.83 -12.39 9.84
C LEU A 185 11.89 -11.29 9.93
N ARG A 186 12.36 -10.85 8.77
CA ARG A 186 13.21 -9.65 8.69
C ARG A 186 12.36 -8.40 8.98
N LYS A 187 12.99 -7.42 9.60
CA LYS A 187 12.36 -6.11 9.83
C LYS A 187 11.97 -5.47 8.50
N ALA A 188 10.72 -5.02 8.40
CA ALA A 188 10.23 -4.23 7.27
C ALA A 188 10.06 -2.75 7.65
N THR A 189 9.67 -2.45 8.89
CA THR A 189 9.37 -1.09 9.34
C THR A 189 10.63 -0.24 9.45
N VAL A 190 10.67 0.83 8.65
CA VAL A 190 11.74 1.84 8.63
C VAL A 190 11.34 3.10 9.42
N ALA A 191 10.04 3.34 9.59
CA ALA A 191 9.53 4.39 10.46
C ALA A 191 8.20 3.98 11.11
N VAL A 192 7.91 4.54 12.28
CA VAL A 192 6.70 4.30 13.07
C VAL A 192 6.02 5.64 13.36
N SER A 193 4.68 5.69 13.23
CA SER A 193 3.85 6.84 13.58
C SER A 193 2.71 6.44 14.52
N ALA A 194 2.07 7.42 15.16
CA ALA A 194 0.84 7.17 15.89
C ALA A 194 -0.28 6.68 14.96
N GLY A 195 -0.36 7.20 13.73
CA GLY A 195 -1.47 6.96 12.82
C GLY A 195 -2.68 7.84 13.14
N GLY A 196 -3.86 7.44 12.65
CA GLY A 196 -5.09 8.21 12.84
C GLY A 196 -5.09 9.55 12.09
N ASP A 197 -5.93 10.49 12.54
CA ASP A 197 -6.02 11.82 11.96
C ASP A 197 -4.73 12.61 12.17
N GLY A 198 -4.27 13.28 11.12
CA GLY A 198 -3.00 14.01 11.09
C GLY A 198 -1.76 13.15 11.22
N ASP A 199 -1.88 11.82 11.23
CA ASP A 199 -0.82 10.88 11.61
C ASP A 199 -0.36 11.03 13.09
N ARG A 200 -1.20 11.64 13.91
CA ARG A 200 -1.01 12.04 15.31
C ARG A 200 -2.08 11.47 16.25
N ALA A 201 -2.95 10.62 15.72
CA ALA A 201 -4.11 10.06 16.43
C ALA A 201 -5.07 11.16 16.99
N LEU A 202 -5.26 12.27 16.25
CA LEU A 202 -6.09 13.40 16.71
C LEU A 202 -7.58 13.06 16.79
N ASP A 203 -7.99 11.98 16.20
CA ASP A 203 -9.33 11.36 16.27
C ASP A 203 -9.57 10.54 17.56
N LEU A 204 -8.56 10.42 18.43
CA LEU A 204 -8.67 9.82 19.76
C LEU A 204 -8.76 10.90 20.85
N ASP A 205 -9.21 10.49 22.05
CA ASP A 205 -9.11 11.33 23.24
C ASP A 205 -7.64 11.52 23.69
N GLY A 206 -7.41 12.38 24.66
CA GLY A 206 -6.05 12.70 25.11
C GLY A 206 -5.27 11.51 25.66
N ASP A 207 -5.93 10.53 26.30
CA ASP A 207 -5.30 9.30 26.79
C ASP A 207 -4.91 8.40 25.59
N GLY A 208 -5.81 8.20 24.65
CA GLY A 208 -5.54 7.44 23.43
C GLY A 208 -4.40 8.03 22.60
N GLN A 209 -4.37 9.36 22.42
CA GLN A 209 -3.29 10.06 21.74
C GLN A 209 -1.94 9.85 22.41
N SER A 210 -1.88 10.00 23.74
CA SER A 210 -0.65 9.82 24.53
C SER A 210 -0.15 8.39 24.41
N ARG A 211 -1.03 7.39 24.57
CA ARG A 211 -0.70 5.97 24.42
C ARG A 211 -0.19 5.64 23.01
N ALA A 212 -0.84 6.15 21.97
CA ALA A 212 -0.41 5.91 20.59
C ALA A 212 1.01 6.44 20.34
N ARG A 213 1.33 7.65 20.84
CA ARG A 213 2.67 8.23 20.71
C ARG A 213 3.72 7.47 21.52
N GLU A 214 3.40 7.08 22.75
CA GLU A 214 4.31 6.29 23.60
C GLU A 214 4.64 4.94 22.96
N ILE A 215 3.63 4.24 22.42
CA ILE A 215 3.83 2.98 21.72
C ILE A 215 4.66 3.20 20.45
N ALA A 216 4.36 4.25 19.66
CA ALA A 216 5.13 4.58 18.48
C ALA A 216 6.61 4.82 18.78
N ALA A 217 6.90 5.63 19.80
CA ALA A 217 8.27 5.92 20.22
C ALA A 217 9.01 4.66 20.70
N ARG A 218 8.35 3.85 21.53
CA ARG A 218 8.92 2.60 22.03
C ARG A 218 9.20 1.62 20.90
N CYS A 219 8.24 1.42 19.97
CA CYS A 219 8.42 0.51 18.84
C CYS A 219 9.47 1.00 17.85
N ALA A 220 9.55 2.32 17.62
CA ALA A 220 10.61 2.90 16.82
C ALA A 220 11.99 2.55 17.38
N GLY A 221 12.17 2.68 18.71
CA GLY A 221 13.41 2.27 19.38
C GLY A 221 13.68 0.76 19.26
N GLN A 222 12.69 -0.09 19.51
CA GLN A 222 12.83 -1.55 19.45
C GLN A 222 13.17 -2.05 18.05
N LEU A 223 12.61 -1.43 17.01
CA LEU A 223 12.84 -1.77 15.61
C LEU A 223 14.05 -1.05 15.01
N GLY A 224 14.71 -0.14 15.75
CA GLY A 224 15.74 0.72 15.16
C GLY A 224 15.17 1.46 13.94
N ALA A 225 13.96 1.99 14.07
CA ALA A 225 13.22 2.71 13.04
C ALA A 225 13.08 4.20 13.43
N ARG A 226 12.79 5.04 12.46
CA ARG A 226 12.52 6.46 12.71
C ARG A 226 11.18 6.64 13.40
N LEU A 227 11.08 7.54 14.37
CA LEU A 227 9.81 8.04 14.87
C LEU A 227 9.29 9.16 13.96
N ILE A 228 8.03 9.07 13.53
CA ILE A 228 7.30 10.13 12.86
C ILE A 228 6.33 10.74 13.85
N ASP A 229 6.57 11.99 14.28
CA ASP A 229 5.71 12.79 15.13
C ASP A 229 5.56 14.19 14.50
N PRO A 230 4.71 14.32 13.47
CA PRO A 230 4.66 15.53 12.64
C PRO A 230 3.86 16.64 13.31
N ALA A 231 4.14 17.90 12.95
CA ALA A 231 3.33 19.04 13.38
C ALA A 231 1.99 19.12 12.63
N ASP A 232 1.99 18.70 11.36
CA ASP A 232 0.82 18.74 10.48
C ASP A 232 0.80 17.57 9.46
N PHE A 233 -0.29 17.50 8.68
CA PHE A 233 -0.49 16.45 7.67
C PHE A 233 0.58 16.46 6.57
N GLU A 234 0.98 17.63 6.08
CA GLU A 234 1.97 17.72 5.00
C GLU A 234 3.36 17.31 5.49
N GLU A 235 3.68 17.62 6.75
CA GLU A 235 4.90 17.11 7.38
C GLU A 235 4.84 15.60 7.56
N ALA A 236 3.69 15.02 7.94
CA ALA A 236 3.51 13.57 8.01
C ALA A 236 3.81 12.90 6.67
N ILE A 237 3.29 13.47 5.58
CA ILE A 237 3.55 12.97 4.23
C ILE A 237 5.03 13.07 3.87
N ARG A 238 5.67 14.23 4.11
CA ARG A 238 7.10 14.41 3.83
C ARG A 238 7.95 13.40 4.62
N ALA A 239 7.72 13.28 5.93
CA ALA A 239 8.47 12.37 6.78
C ALA A 239 8.38 10.90 6.34
N ARG A 240 7.22 10.47 5.82
CA ARG A 240 7.03 9.13 5.26
C ARG A 240 7.75 8.95 3.93
N LEU A 241 7.70 9.93 3.04
CA LEU A 241 8.43 9.89 1.77
C LEU A 241 9.95 9.87 2.02
N ASP A 242 10.44 10.73 2.93
CA ASP A 242 11.85 10.75 3.34
C ASP A 242 12.31 9.40 3.89
N ALA A 243 11.50 8.74 4.73
CA ALA A 243 11.81 7.42 5.25
C ALA A 243 11.92 6.36 4.13
N PHE A 244 11.08 6.43 3.10
CA PHE A 244 11.20 5.56 1.93
C PHE A 244 12.43 5.91 1.09
N ASP A 245 12.74 7.19 0.92
CA ASP A 245 13.90 7.64 0.16
C ASP A 245 15.21 7.23 0.82
N GLU A 246 15.32 7.34 2.15
CA GLU A 246 16.45 6.81 2.92
C GLU A 246 16.58 5.29 2.75
N ALA A 247 15.48 4.55 2.90
CA ALA A 247 15.49 3.09 2.83
C ALA A 247 15.83 2.54 1.45
N ARG A 248 15.39 3.20 0.37
CA ARG A 248 15.71 2.78 -0.99
C ARG A 248 17.15 3.09 -1.41
N ALA A 249 17.86 3.97 -0.70
CA ALA A 249 19.26 4.29 -0.94
C ALA A 249 19.58 4.57 -2.44
N GLY A 250 18.78 5.45 -3.06
CA GLY A 250 18.92 5.83 -4.47
C GLY A 250 18.36 4.83 -5.50
N ARG A 251 17.93 3.63 -5.08
CA ARG A 251 17.29 2.66 -5.98
C ARG A 251 15.86 3.11 -6.32
N PRO A 252 15.30 2.75 -7.49
CA PRO A 252 13.91 3.05 -7.81
C PRO A 252 12.97 2.25 -6.91
N LEU A 253 11.81 2.83 -6.56
CA LEU A 253 10.71 2.07 -5.97
C LEU A 253 10.03 1.26 -7.07
N ALA A 254 10.06 -0.06 -6.94
CA ALA A 254 9.41 -0.96 -7.88
C ALA A 254 7.89 -1.03 -7.67
N ALA A 255 7.42 -0.82 -6.44
CA ALA A 255 6.01 -0.72 -6.09
C ALA A 255 5.81 -0.01 -4.74
N PHE A 256 4.58 0.44 -4.50
CA PHE A 256 4.07 0.87 -3.21
C PHE A 256 2.86 0.03 -2.82
N VAL A 257 2.85 -0.50 -1.59
CA VAL A 257 1.72 -1.29 -1.05
C VAL A 257 1.05 -0.50 0.06
N ASN A 258 -0.22 -0.19 -0.11
CA ASN A 258 -1.03 0.38 0.96
C ASN A 258 -1.93 -0.68 1.59
N VAL A 259 -1.85 -0.86 2.91
CA VAL A 259 -2.70 -1.75 3.68
C VAL A 259 -3.47 -0.95 4.74
N GLY A 260 -4.79 -0.90 4.56
CA GLY A 260 -5.69 -0.17 5.45
C GLY A 260 -5.87 1.29 5.08
N GLY A 261 -6.40 2.08 6.01
CA GLY A 261 -6.97 3.38 5.73
C GLY A 261 -6.43 4.52 6.59
N THR A 262 -5.13 4.60 6.88
CA THR A 262 -4.57 5.77 7.57
C THR A 262 -4.77 7.03 6.74
N GLU A 263 -5.03 8.17 7.37
CA GLU A 263 -5.17 9.44 6.67
C GLU A 263 -3.93 9.76 5.83
N ALA A 264 -2.74 9.51 6.34
CA ALA A 264 -1.50 9.71 5.60
C ALA A 264 -1.43 8.87 4.31
N ALA A 265 -2.01 7.67 4.29
CA ALA A 265 -2.05 6.85 3.08
C ALA A 265 -3.14 7.28 2.10
N LEU A 266 -4.35 7.53 2.61
CA LEU A 266 -5.53 7.83 1.79
C LEU A 266 -5.63 9.31 1.41
N GLY A 267 -5.17 10.20 2.27
CA GLY A 267 -5.41 11.64 2.18
C GLY A 267 -6.78 12.03 2.75
N ARG A 268 -7.09 13.31 2.64
CA ARG A 268 -8.28 13.94 3.21
C ARG A 268 -9.50 13.96 2.29
N SER A 269 -9.31 13.60 1.02
CA SER A 269 -10.41 13.58 0.06
C SER A 269 -11.19 12.26 0.16
N PRO A 270 -12.53 12.30 0.34
CA PRO A 270 -13.34 11.08 0.35
C PRO A 270 -13.39 10.37 -1.02
N ALA A 271 -12.91 11.01 -2.08
CA ALA A 271 -12.83 10.40 -3.41
C ALA A 271 -11.94 9.13 -3.43
N ILE A 272 -10.94 9.06 -2.55
CA ILE A 272 -10.05 7.90 -2.41
C ILE A 272 -10.82 6.62 -2.05
N LEU A 273 -11.92 6.71 -1.33
CA LEU A 273 -12.75 5.56 -0.93
C LEU A 273 -13.47 4.91 -2.13
N LYS A 274 -13.58 5.64 -3.26
CA LYS A 274 -14.16 5.14 -4.52
C LYS A 274 -13.11 4.54 -5.44
N VAL A 275 -11.83 4.66 -5.10
CA VAL A 275 -10.73 4.11 -5.89
C VAL A 275 -10.76 2.59 -5.81
N GLN A 276 -10.56 1.95 -6.95
CA GLN A 276 -10.54 0.50 -7.05
C GLN A 276 -9.43 -0.09 -6.17
N ASN A 277 -9.73 -1.17 -5.46
CA ASN A 277 -8.74 -1.95 -4.73
C ASN A 277 -7.98 -2.92 -5.65
N GLY A 278 -6.75 -3.25 -5.27
CA GLY A 278 -5.81 -4.00 -6.09
C GLY A 278 -4.78 -3.07 -6.75
N TRP A 279 -4.19 -3.49 -7.85
CA TRP A 279 -3.24 -2.66 -8.59
C TRP A 279 -3.93 -1.47 -9.22
N LEU A 280 -3.42 -0.29 -8.93
CA LEU A 280 -3.92 0.96 -9.49
C LEU A 280 -3.18 1.28 -10.79
N GLY A 281 -3.97 1.55 -11.84
CA GLY A 281 -3.47 2.20 -13.04
C GLY A 281 -3.31 3.72 -12.84
N LYS A 282 -3.16 4.45 -13.94
CA LYS A 282 -3.26 5.92 -13.94
C LYS A 282 -4.69 6.31 -13.54
N ALA A 283 -4.95 6.38 -12.24
CA ALA A 283 -6.22 6.91 -11.77
C ALA A 283 -6.16 8.45 -11.81
N PRO A 284 -7.21 9.13 -12.26
CA PRO A 284 -7.32 10.56 -12.12
C PRO A 284 -7.54 10.86 -10.63
N PHE A 285 -6.46 11.01 -9.89
CA PHE A 285 -6.56 11.61 -8.56
C PHE A 285 -6.79 13.10 -8.73
N ASP A 286 -7.80 13.58 -8.03
CA ASP A 286 -8.05 14.99 -7.85
C ASP A 286 -6.75 15.70 -7.38
N SER A 287 -6.42 16.83 -7.99
CA SER A 287 -5.26 17.65 -7.64
C SER A 287 -5.46 18.47 -6.36
N SER A 288 -6.51 18.21 -5.58
CA SER A 288 -6.84 18.94 -4.37
C SER A 288 -5.76 18.83 -3.28
N PRO A 289 -5.66 19.83 -2.41
CA PRO A 289 -4.80 19.77 -1.22
C PRO A 289 -5.13 18.56 -0.32
N GLY A 290 -4.14 18.04 0.40
CA GLY A 290 -4.35 16.94 1.35
C GLY A 290 -4.34 15.54 0.71
N ARG A 291 -3.67 15.38 -0.44
CA ARG A 291 -3.48 14.06 -1.06
C ARG A 291 -2.55 13.18 -0.25
N GLY A 292 -2.99 11.94 0.00
CA GLY A 292 -2.19 10.93 0.69
C GLY A 292 -1.13 10.26 -0.20
N LEU A 293 -0.40 9.33 0.39
CA LEU A 293 0.69 8.61 -0.27
C LEU A 293 0.22 7.83 -1.51
N VAL A 294 -0.98 7.21 -1.47
CA VAL A 294 -1.53 6.46 -2.61
C VAL A 294 -1.57 7.33 -3.87
N ALA A 295 -2.14 8.54 -3.76
CA ALA A 295 -2.22 9.45 -4.89
C ALA A 295 -0.84 9.93 -5.34
N ARG A 296 0.03 10.30 -4.41
CA ARG A 296 1.38 10.81 -4.71
C ARG A 296 2.27 9.76 -5.38
N MET A 297 2.18 8.49 -4.96
CA MET A 297 2.93 7.40 -5.59
C MET A 297 2.44 7.13 -7.01
N VAL A 298 1.12 7.14 -7.26
CA VAL A 298 0.59 7.00 -8.62
C VAL A 298 1.04 8.14 -9.52
N GLU A 299 1.05 9.39 -9.03
CA GLU A 299 1.54 10.55 -9.78
C GLU A 299 3.03 10.48 -10.12
N GLN A 300 3.84 9.91 -9.23
CA GLN A 300 5.25 9.64 -9.46
C GLN A 300 5.49 8.45 -10.41
N GLY A 301 4.43 7.80 -10.88
CA GLY A 301 4.52 6.63 -11.76
C GLY A 301 4.93 5.35 -11.05
N VAL A 302 4.90 5.33 -9.70
CA VAL A 302 5.15 4.12 -8.92
C VAL A 302 3.90 3.23 -8.97
N PRO A 303 4.02 1.94 -9.35
CA PRO A 303 2.91 0.99 -9.28
C PRO A 303 2.38 0.87 -7.85
N VAL A 304 1.08 1.03 -7.64
CA VAL A 304 0.45 1.00 -6.31
C VAL A 304 -0.47 -0.20 -6.18
N LEU A 305 -0.25 -1.01 -5.16
CA LEU A 305 -1.18 -2.04 -4.71
C LEU A 305 -1.97 -1.50 -3.51
N HIS A 306 -3.27 -1.21 -3.73
CA HIS A 306 -4.16 -0.64 -2.72
C HIS A 306 -5.05 -1.70 -2.11
N ILE A 307 -4.87 -1.97 -0.80
CA ILE A 307 -5.60 -2.99 -0.04
C ILE A 307 -6.40 -2.32 1.09
N LEU A 308 -7.67 -2.02 0.81
CA LEU A 308 -8.61 -1.44 1.77
C LEU A 308 -9.86 -2.30 1.92
N HIS A 309 -10.52 -2.66 0.82
CA HIS A 309 -11.70 -3.53 0.81
C HIS A 309 -11.28 -4.99 0.71
N VAL A 310 -10.83 -5.55 1.85
CA VAL A 310 -10.21 -6.88 1.97
C VAL A 310 -11.15 -7.98 1.45
N ARG A 311 -12.46 -7.96 1.78
CA ARG A 311 -13.42 -8.97 1.32
C ARG A 311 -13.55 -9.02 -0.22
N GLY A 312 -13.67 -7.84 -0.84
CA GLY A 312 -13.78 -7.75 -2.31
C GLY A 312 -12.51 -8.24 -3.03
N LEU A 313 -11.33 -7.96 -2.45
CA LEU A 313 -10.07 -8.51 -2.96
C LEU A 313 -9.97 -10.01 -2.75
N ALA A 314 -10.40 -10.53 -1.60
CA ALA A 314 -10.38 -11.96 -1.29
C ALA A 314 -11.19 -12.77 -2.31
N VAL A 315 -12.39 -12.30 -2.67
CA VAL A 315 -13.20 -12.91 -3.73
C VAL A 315 -12.48 -12.84 -5.08
N ARG A 316 -11.96 -11.68 -5.45
CA ARG A 316 -11.29 -11.49 -6.76
C ARG A 316 -10.04 -12.34 -6.91
N TRP A 317 -9.32 -12.58 -5.83
CA TRP A 317 -8.07 -13.35 -5.84
C TRP A 317 -8.25 -14.84 -5.51
N GLY A 318 -9.51 -15.29 -5.36
CA GLY A 318 -9.82 -16.68 -5.07
C GLY A 318 -9.34 -17.13 -3.67
N ILE A 319 -9.37 -16.23 -2.69
CA ILE A 319 -9.02 -16.48 -1.29
C ILE A 319 -10.27 -16.96 -0.50
N LEU A 320 -11.44 -16.49 -0.94
CA LEU A 320 -12.77 -16.90 -0.48
C LEU A 320 -13.47 -17.69 -1.57
#